data_9f0812555fc092fb76fba3d6fa0f8587
#
_entry.id   9f0812555fc092fb76fba3d6fa0f8587
#
_cell.length_a   1.000
_cell.length_b   1.000
_cell.length_c   1.000
_cell.angle_alpha   90.00
_cell.angle_beta   90.00
_cell.angle_gamma   90.00
#
_symmetry.space_group_name_H-M   'P 1'
#
loop_
_entity.id
_entity.type
_entity.pdbx_description
1 polymer ?
#
loop_
_entity_poly.entity_id
_entity_poly.type
_entity_poly.pdbx_seq_one_letter_code
_entity_poly.pdbx_strand_id
1 'polypeptide(L)'
;TRVRSSAASDVYKRQLLTLKDALQKEYDEYCALNLSLNMARGKPAKDQLDLSMPMLDIISSTTECVDEAGTDLRNYGILDGIEEAKVLMASMLDDDPANVIVFGNSSLNIMYDTVMRCWVFGTLGATPWSQLEEVKFLCPVPGYDRHFGVTEAFGIKMIPVPMNEDGPDMDVVKELVANDASVKGLSLIHISEPTRPEPI
;
A
#
# COMPACT_ATOMS: atom_id res chain seq x y z
N THR A 1 13.68 -2.79 -55.45
CA THR A 1 13.71 -2.89 -53.96
C THR A 1 12.80 -1.85 -53.26
N ARG A 2 12.54 -0.68 -53.87
CA ARG A 2 11.68 0.39 -53.31
C ARG A 2 10.17 0.09 -53.36
N VAL A 3 9.69 -0.70 -54.31
CA VAL A 3 8.25 -0.99 -54.50
C VAL A 3 7.69 -1.94 -53.41
N ARG A 4 8.51 -2.87 -52.92
CA ARG A 4 8.07 -3.78 -51.82
C ARG A 4 7.93 -3.07 -50.47
N SER A 5 8.67 -2.00 -50.22
CA SER A 5 8.60 -1.19 -48.99
C SER A 5 7.32 -0.34 -48.92
N SER A 6 6.81 0.18 -50.05
CA SER A 6 5.59 0.99 -50.08
C SER A 6 4.33 0.13 -49.85
N ALA A 7 4.24 -1.05 -50.45
CA ALA A 7 3.11 -1.96 -50.33
C ALA A 7 2.96 -2.47 -48.88
N ALA A 8 4.07 -2.80 -48.20
CA ALA A 8 4.04 -3.21 -46.79
C ALA A 8 3.61 -2.05 -45.89
N SER A 9 4.06 -0.83 -46.15
CA SER A 9 3.65 0.39 -45.47
C SER A 9 2.15 0.67 -45.65
N ASP A 10 1.60 0.43 -46.84
CA ASP A 10 0.19 0.67 -47.13
C ASP A 10 -0.72 -0.40 -46.51
N VAL A 11 -0.26 -1.64 -46.40
CA VAL A 11 -0.96 -2.71 -45.66
C VAL A 11 -0.99 -2.37 -44.17
N TYR A 12 0.14 -1.99 -43.60
CA TYR A 12 0.24 -1.60 -42.19
C TYR A 12 -0.66 -0.39 -41.85
N LYS A 13 -0.64 0.64 -42.72
CA LYS A 13 -1.55 1.78 -42.58
C LYS A 13 -3.03 1.39 -42.58
N ARG A 14 -3.42 0.49 -43.50
CA ARG A 14 -4.82 -0.03 -43.53
C ARG A 14 -5.18 -0.75 -42.28
N GLN A 15 -4.30 -1.61 -41.75
CA GLN A 15 -4.52 -2.31 -40.49
C GLN A 15 -4.70 -1.35 -39.31
N LEU A 16 -3.87 -0.31 -39.23
CA LEU A 16 -3.99 0.71 -38.19
C LEU A 16 -5.29 1.52 -38.32
N LEU A 17 -5.72 1.84 -39.55
CA LEU A 17 -6.99 2.53 -39.74
C LEU A 17 -8.18 1.66 -39.34
N THR A 18 -8.18 0.38 -39.74
CA THR A 18 -9.22 -0.57 -39.33
C THR A 18 -9.28 -0.74 -37.81
N LEU A 19 -8.11 -0.84 -37.16
CA LEU A 19 -8.03 -0.91 -35.70
C LEU A 19 -8.53 0.39 -35.05
N LYS A 20 -8.15 1.54 -35.57
CA LYS A 20 -8.64 2.84 -35.11
C LYS A 20 -10.16 2.93 -35.18
N ASP A 21 -10.74 2.55 -36.32
CA ASP A 21 -12.19 2.61 -36.53
C ASP A 21 -12.92 1.65 -35.58
N ALA A 22 -12.37 0.47 -35.33
CA ALA A 22 -12.93 -0.48 -34.36
C ALA A 22 -12.88 0.08 -32.91
N LEU A 23 -11.73 0.61 -32.49
CA LEU A 23 -11.57 1.21 -31.17
C LEU A 23 -12.43 2.47 -31.01
N GLN A 24 -12.58 3.29 -32.06
CA GLN A 24 -13.45 4.45 -32.01
C GLN A 24 -14.90 4.05 -31.82
N LYS A 25 -15.35 3.01 -32.52
CA LYS A 25 -16.71 2.48 -32.37
C LYS A 25 -16.95 1.99 -30.92
N GLU A 26 -16.03 1.22 -30.38
CA GLU A 26 -16.11 0.73 -29.01
C GLU A 26 -16.15 1.91 -27.99
N TYR A 27 -15.30 2.90 -28.19
CA TYR A 27 -15.29 4.12 -27.38
C TYR A 27 -16.63 4.84 -27.42
N ASP A 28 -17.19 5.01 -28.64
CA ASP A 28 -18.49 5.68 -28.82
C ASP A 28 -19.64 4.89 -28.16
N GLU A 29 -19.59 3.55 -28.20
CA GLU A 29 -20.52 2.66 -27.50
C GLU A 29 -20.44 2.85 -25.98
N TYR A 30 -19.23 2.93 -25.40
CA TYR A 30 -19.07 3.24 -23.97
C TYR A 30 -19.56 4.64 -23.62
N CYS A 31 -19.29 5.64 -24.46
CA CYS A 31 -19.80 6.99 -24.26
C CYS A 31 -21.34 7.05 -24.26
N ALA A 32 -21.98 6.24 -25.13
CA ALA A 32 -23.44 6.17 -25.22
C ALA A 32 -24.11 5.57 -23.96
N LEU A 33 -23.37 4.80 -23.15
CA LEU A 33 -23.86 4.30 -21.86
C LEU A 33 -24.05 5.42 -20.83
N ASN A 34 -23.54 6.61 -21.09
CA ASN A 34 -23.64 7.79 -20.22
C ASN A 34 -23.28 7.51 -18.75
N LEU A 35 -22.22 6.74 -18.54
CA LEU A 35 -21.74 6.33 -17.21
C LEU A 35 -21.16 7.52 -16.46
N SER A 36 -21.54 7.66 -15.20
CA SER A 36 -20.95 8.65 -14.28
C SER A 36 -20.08 7.93 -13.24
N LEU A 37 -18.92 7.46 -13.67
CA LEU A 37 -17.98 6.71 -12.85
C LEU A 37 -16.91 7.64 -12.30
N ASN A 38 -16.62 7.53 -11.00
CA ASN A 38 -15.52 8.23 -10.38
C ASN A 38 -14.40 7.24 -10.04
N MET A 39 -13.33 7.26 -10.84
CA MET A 39 -12.15 6.41 -10.66
C MET A 39 -11.00 7.12 -9.94
N ALA A 40 -11.21 8.34 -9.44
CA ALA A 40 -10.15 9.11 -8.81
C ALA A 40 -9.67 8.53 -7.48
N ARG A 41 -10.50 7.72 -6.82
CA ARG A 41 -10.16 7.03 -5.56
C ARG A 41 -10.87 5.69 -5.47
N GLY A 42 -10.17 4.66 -5.00
CA GLY A 42 -10.76 3.38 -4.63
C GLY A 42 -11.59 3.52 -3.34
N LYS A 43 -12.87 3.85 -3.48
CA LYS A 43 -13.82 3.89 -2.36
C LYS A 43 -14.82 2.76 -2.52
N PRO A 44 -15.09 1.99 -1.44
CA PRO A 44 -16.17 1.01 -1.47
C PRO A 44 -17.51 1.67 -1.81
N ALA A 45 -18.34 0.98 -2.57
CA ALA A 45 -19.71 1.42 -2.84
C ALA A 45 -20.58 1.31 -1.58
N LYS A 46 -21.73 1.98 -1.58
CA LYS A 46 -22.62 2.01 -0.41
C LYS A 46 -23.05 0.61 0.04
N ASP A 47 -23.43 -0.24 -0.88
CA ASP A 47 -23.84 -1.63 -0.63
C ASP A 47 -22.72 -2.49 -0.03
N GLN A 48 -21.46 -2.22 -0.41
CA GLN A 48 -20.29 -2.85 0.21
C GLN A 48 -20.09 -2.39 1.65
N LEU A 49 -20.29 -1.10 1.93
CA LEU A 49 -20.21 -0.54 3.29
C LEU A 49 -21.36 -1.05 4.17
N ASP A 50 -22.54 -1.23 3.61
CA ASP A 50 -23.72 -1.74 4.32
C ASP A 50 -23.50 -3.16 4.86
N LEU A 51 -22.59 -3.96 4.28
CA LEU A 51 -22.24 -5.29 4.79
C LEU A 51 -21.66 -5.28 6.21
N SER A 52 -20.96 -4.22 6.58
CA SER A 52 -20.35 -4.09 7.91
C SER A 52 -21.22 -3.30 8.89
N MET A 53 -22.30 -2.67 8.46
CA MET A 53 -23.17 -1.86 9.34
C MET A 53 -23.72 -2.60 10.54
N PRO A 54 -24.10 -3.89 10.47
CA PRO A 54 -24.56 -4.63 11.66
C PRO A 54 -23.53 -4.73 12.78
N MET A 55 -22.24 -4.50 12.50
CA MET A 55 -21.20 -4.46 13.54
C MET A 55 -21.44 -3.34 14.56
N LEU A 56 -22.09 -2.25 14.18
CA LEU A 56 -22.40 -1.13 15.06
C LEU A 56 -23.45 -1.49 16.15
N ASP A 57 -24.25 -2.52 15.90
CA ASP A 57 -25.30 -2.96 16.82
C ASP A 57 -24.80 -3.99 17.84
N ILE A 58 -23.56 -4.51 17.68
CA ILE A 58 -22.97 -5.51 18.56
C ILE A 58 -22.65 -4.90 19.92
N ILE A 59 -22.18 -3.65 19.94
CA ILE A 59 -21.84 -2.95 21.16
C ILE A 59 -22.98 -1.98 21.51
N SER A 60 -23.61 -2.22 22.67
CA SER A 60 -24.70 -1.43 23.20
C SER A 60 -24.44 -1.06 24.65
N SER A 61 -25.32 -0.28 25.26
CA SER A 61 -25.24 0.08 26.67
C SER A 61 -25.36 -1.12 27.64
N THR A 62 -25.78 -2.28 27.16
CA THR A 62 -25.92 -3.52 27.90
C THR A 62 -24.83 -4.55 27.60
N THR A 63 -23.92 -4.24 26.68
CA THR A 63 -22.80 -5.12 26.35
C THR A 63 -21.78 -5.11 27.49
N GLU A 64 -21.40 -6.31 27.94
CA GLU A 64 -20.29 -6.46 28.88
C GLU A 64 -18.97 -6.24 28.09
N CYS A 65 -18.29 -5.13 28.36
CA CYS A 65 -17.08 -4.72 27.68
C CYS A 65 -15.84 -5.20 28.44
N VAL A 66 -15.67 -6.51 28.59
CA VAL A 66 -14.50 -7.15 29.20
C VAL A 66 -13.89 -8.15 28.21
N ASP A 67 -12.56 -8.27 28.23
CA ASP A 67 -11.86 -9.32 27.51
C ASP A 67 -11.89 -10.67 28.25
N GLU A 68 -11.34 -11.72 27.65
CA GLU A 68 -11.28 -13.06 28.29
C GLU A 68 -10.44 -13.07 29.56
N ALA A 69 -9.53 -12.11 29.75
CA ALA A 69 -8.74 -11.95 30.96
C ALA A 69 -9.48 -11.19 32.05
N GLY A 70 -10.71 -10.66 31.78
CA GLY A 70 -11.52 -9.90 32.75
C GLY A 70 -11.15 -8.41 32.80
N THR A 71 -10.44 -7.89 31.81
CA THR A 71 -10.06 -6.46 31.71
C THR A 71 -11.23 -5.64 31.20
N ASP A 72 -11.61 -4.58 31.91
CA ASP A 72 -12.64 -3.63 31.44
C ASP A 72 -12.09 -2.77 30.30
N LEU A 73 -12.57 -3.06 29.10
CA LEU A 73 -12.12 -2.43 27.84
C LEU A 73 -12.56 -0.97 27.65
N ARG A 74 -13.39 -0.45 28.57
CA ARG A 74 -13.77 0.97 28.60
C ARG A 74 -12.71 1.83 29.27
N ASN A 75 -11.64 1.22 29.81
CA ASN A 75 -10.56 1.89 30.51
C ASN A 75 -9.27 1.83 29.64
N TYR A 76 -8.28 2.58 30.07
CA TYR A 76 -6.94 2.55 29.46
C TYR A 76 -6.05 1.52 30.17
N GLY A 77 -4.89 1.20 29.54
CA GLY A 77 -3.86 0.35 30.17
C GLY A 77 -3.32 -0.76 29.26
N ILE A 78 -4.05 -1.14 28.21
CA ILE A 78 -3.58 -2.06 27.19
C ILE A 78 -2.99 -1.23 26.04
N LEU A 79 -1.67 -1.39 25.81
CA LEU A 79 -0.93 -0.51 24.90
C LEU A 79 -0.84 -1.04 23.48
N ASP A 80 -0.91 -2.36 23.30
CA ASP A 80 -0.61 -3.05 22.04
C ASP A 80 -1.80 -3.85 21.48
N GLY A 81 -2.97 -3.69 22.08
CA GLY A 81 -4.20 -4.38 21.71
C GLY A 81 -4.54 -5.54 22.65
N ILE A 82 -5.82 -5.87 22.72
CA ILE A 82 -6.29 -7.04 23.49
C ILE A 82 -5.83 -8.33 22.81
N GLU A 83 -5.67 -9.38 23.58
CA GLU A 83 -5.12 -10.65 23.09
C GLU A 83 -5.97 -11.25 21.97
N GLU A 84 -7.29 -11.18 22.08
CA GLU A 84 -8.21 -11.67 21.06
C GLU A 84 -8.04 -10.94 19.72
N ALA A 85 -7.79 -9.63 19.75
CA ALA A 85 -7.52 -8.85 18.56
C ALA A 85 -6.15 -9.19 17.96
N LYS A 86 -5.14 -9.40 18.80
CA LYS A 86 -3.80 -9.80 18.36
C LYS A 86 -3.82 -11.18 17.69
N VAL A 87 -4.50 -12.15 18.32
CA VAL A 87 -4.69 -13.50 17.75
C VAL A 87 -5.43 -13.44 16.41
N LEU A 88 -6.51 -12.65 16.31
CA LEU A 88 -7.24 -12.48 15.06
C LEU A 88 -6.35 -11.90 13.96
N MET A 89 -5.62 -10.81 14.25
CA MET A 89 -4.75 -10.16 13.26
C MET A 89 -3.57 -11.06 12.90
N ALA A 90 -2.96 -11.74 13.86
CA ALA A 90 -1.88 -12.69 13.60
C ALA A 90 -2.30 -13.81 12.65
N SER A 91 -3.54 -14.31 12.79
CA SER A 91 -4.08 -15.34 11.87
C SER A 91 -4.21 -14.86 10.42
N MET A 92 -4.40 -13.56 10.20
CA MET A 92 -4.45 -12.94 8.87
C MET A 92 -3.06 -12.66 8.30
N LEU A 93 -2.06 -12.49 9.17
CA LEU A 93 -0.68 -12.16 8.81
C LEU A 93 0.22 -13.38 8.73
N ASP A 94 -0.27 -14.55 9.14
CA ASP A 94 0.52 -15.79 9.30
C ASP A 94 1.74 -15.58 10.22
N ASP A 95 1.49 -14.91 11.38
CA ASP A 95 2.52 -14.55 12.36
C ASP A 95 2.08 -14.93 13.78
N ASP A 96 3.00 -14.85 14.74
CA ASP A 96 2.74 -15.05 16.17
C ASP A 96 2.02 -13.82 16.76
N PRO A 97 0.95 -13.98 17.54
CA PRO A 97 0.27 -12.88 18.24
C PRO A 97 1.23 -11.99 19.06
N ALA A 98 2.31 -12.56 19.59
CA ALA A 98 3.32 -11.79 20.33
C ALA A 98 4.06 -10.75 19.46
N ASN A 99 4.06 -10.92 18.14
CA ASN A 99 4.66 -9.99 17.20
C ASN A 99 3.67 -8.94 16.66
N VAL A 100 2.40 -9.00 17.07
CA VAL A 100 1.34 -8.12 16.56
C VAL A 100 1.07 -6.99 17.54
N ILE A 101 1.04 -5.78 17.03
CA ILE A 101 0.58 -4.58 17.73
C ILE A 101 -0.65 -4.03 16.99
N VAL A 102 -1.79 -4.01 17.70
CA VAL A 102 -3.00 -3.39 17.17
C VAL A 102 -2.95 -1.89 17.44
N PHE A 103 -2.88 -1.12 16.38
CA PHE A 103 -2.75 0.33 16.45
C PHE A 103 -4.00 1.02 15.87
N GLY A 104 -3.87 2.24 15.36
CA GLY A 104 -4.98 2.96 14.73
C GLY A 104 -5.31 2.42 13.32
N ASN A 105 -6.37 2.93 12.73
CA ASN A 105 -6.88 2.51 11.42
C ASN A 105 -6.23 3.22 10.22
N SER A 106 -5.15 3.96 10.42
CA SER A 106 -4.45 4.70 9.37
C SER A 106 -3.02 4.19 9.22
N SER A 107 -2.76 3.45 8.14
CA SER A 107 -1.41 2.98 7.81
C SER A 107 -0.39 4.12 7.64
N LEU A 108 -0.81 5.27 7.11
CA LEU A 108 0.06 6.45 7.00
C LEU A 108 0.49 7.00 8.36
N ASN A 109 -0.41 7.01 9.35
CA ASN A 109 -0.05 7.44 10.70
C ASN A 109 0.91 6.45 11.36
N ILE A 110 0.69 5.15 11.17
CA ILE A 110 1.58 4.09 11.68
C ILE A 110 2.97 4.23 11.05
N MET A 111 3.03 4.41 9.73
CA MET A 111 4.28 4.62 9.01
C MET A 111 5.02 5.86 9.53
N TYR A 112 4.31 7.00 9.64
CA TYR A 112 4.89 8.23 10.15
C TYR A 112 5.43 8.06 11.57
N ASP A 113 4.64 7.47 12.48
CA ASP A 113 5.04 7.25 13.87
C ASP A 113 6.26 6.33 13.96
N THR A 114 6.29 5.26 13.16
CA THR A 114 7.42 4.34 13.11
C THR A 114 8.70 5.01 12.63
N VAL A 115 8.63 5.77 11.53
CA VAL A 115 9.77 6.52 11.00
C VAL A 115 10.22 7.58 12.00
N MET A 116 9.28 8.30 12.61
CA MET A 116 9.56 9.31 13.64
C MET A 116 10.29 8.70 14.84
N ARG A 117 9.86 7.54 15.33
CA ARG A 117 10.52 6.84 16.45
C ARG A 117 11.94 6.43 16.09
N CYS A 118 12.15 5.88 14.90
CA CYS A 118 13.50 5.58 14.40
C CYS A 118 14.35 6.84 14.28
N TRP A 119 13.75 7.94 13.83
CA TRP A 119 14.43 9.22 13.63
C TRP A 119 14.88 9.86 14.95
N VAL A 120 14.00 9.86 15.95
CA VAL A 120 14.24 10.57 17.22
C VAL A 120 14.94 9.69 18.25
N PHE A 121 14.52 8.45 18.40
CA PHE A 121 14.97 7.57 19.48
C PHE A 121 15.89 6.44 19.02
N GLY A 122 15.91 6.12 17.73
CA GLY A 122 16.49 4.88 17.25
C GLY A 122 15.60 3.67 17.59
N THR A 123 15.99 2.49 17.16
CA THR A 123 15.30 1.23 17.43
C THR A 123 16.29 0.19 17.94
N LEU A 124 15.85 -0.66 18.88
CA LEU A 124 16.65 -1.77 19.42
C LEU A 124 18.05 -1.35 19.89
N GLY A 125 18.20 -0.16 20.45
CA GLY A 125 19.49 0.38 20.90
C GLY A 125 20.37 0.96 19.78
N ALA A 126 19.87 1.03 18.54
CA ALA A 126 20.60 1.67 17.45
C ALA A 126 20.60 3.20 17.58
N THR A 127 21.62 3.81 16.96
CA THR A 127 21.71 5.27 16.87
C THR A 127 20.46 5.87 16.20
N PRO A 128 19.85 6.94 16.76
CA PRO A 128 18.77 7.66 16.10
C PRO A 128 19.13 8.07 14.67
N TRP A 129 18.22 7.88 13.74
CA TRP A 129 18.49 8.19 12.33
C TRP A 129 18.85 9.68 12.10
N SER A 130 18.29 10.58 12.92
CA SER A 130 18.65 12.01 12.89
C SER A 130 20.12 12.31 13.21
N GLN A 131 20.86 11.38 13.79
CA GLN A 131 22.27 11.50 14.13
C GLN A 131 23.18 10.79 13.10
N LEU A 132 22.61 10.14 12.09
CA LEU A 132 23.37 9.51 11.01
C LEU A 132 23.68 10.56 9.93
N GLU A 133 24.80 10.38 9.24
CA GLU A 133 25.22 11.27 8.16
C GLU A 133 24.23 11.24 6.99
N GLU A 134 23.72 10.06 6.64
CA GLU A 134 22.72 9.86 5.59
C GLU A 134 21.79 8.72 5.96
N VAL A 135 20.51 8.85 5.60
CA VAL A 135 19.51 7.79 5.67
C VAL A 135 18.86 7.63 4.30
N LYS A 136 18.74 6.39 3.84
CA LYS A 136 18.14 6.06 2.55
C LYS A 136 16.99 5.07 2.72
N PHE A 137 15.95 5.26 1.90
CA PHE A 137 14.87 4.30 1.71
C PHE A 137 14.83 3.83 0.28
N LEU A 138 14.65 2.54 0.10
CA LEU A 138 14.33 1.95 -1.19
C LEU A 138 12.85 2.18 -1.49
N CYS A 139 12.57 2.71 -2.66
CA CYS A 139 11.24 3.12 -3.08
C CYS A 139 10.88 2.42 -4.39
N PRO A 140 10.19 1.27 -4.36
CA PRO A 140 9.68 0.62 -5.56
C PRO A 140 8.76 1.54 -6.36
N VAL A 141 8.98 1.59 -7.68
CA VAL A 141 8.27 2.48 -8.59
C VAL A 141 7.68 1.65 -9.75
N PRO A 142 6.37 1.75 -10.02
CA PRO A 142 5.39 2.65 -9.41
C PRO A 142 5.06 2.29 -7.97
N GLY A 143 4.77 3.31 -7.12
CA GLY A 143 4.50 3.16 -5.69
C GLY A 143 3.47 4.18 -5.20
N TYR A 144 3.28 4.25 -3.89
CA TYR A 144 2.29 5.16 -3.29
C TYR A 144 2.94 6.48 -2.87
N ASP A 145 2.51 7.58 -3.50
CA ASP A 145 3.05 8.92 -3.32
C ASP A 145 3.03 9.40 -1.86
N ARG A 146 2.04 8.98 -1.06
CA ARG A 146 1.93 9.37 0.36
C ARG A 146 3.04 8.77 1.22
N HIS A 147 3.45 7.53 0.93
CA HIS A 147 4.61 6.92 1.60
C HIS A 147 5.89 7.69 1.26
N PHE A 148 6.05 8.08 0.01
CA PHE A 148 7.20 8.90 -0.42
C PHE A 148 7.18 10.28 0.25
N GLY A 149 5.99 10.88 0.42
CA GLY A 149 5.84 12.14 1.13
C GLY A 149 6.25 12.07 2.60
N VAL A 150 6.00 10.96 3.29
CA VAL A 150 6.51 10.74 4.67
C VAL A 150 8.05 10.68 4.65
N THR A 151 8.62 9.92 3.74
CA THR A 151 10.08 9.77 3.59
C THR A 151 10.75 11.12 3.31
N GLU A 152 10.16 11.90 2.40
CA GLU A 152 10.63 13.24 2.05
C GLU A 152 10.57 14.21 3.23
N ALA A 153 9.50 14.17 4.04
CA ALA A 153 9.31 15.03 5.19
C ALA A 153 10.42 14.90 6.25
N PHE A 154 11.03 13.72 6.35
CA PHE A 154 12.19 13.48 7.23
C PHE A 154 13.54 13.73 6.53
N GLY A 155 13.56 14.19 5.27
CA GLY A 155 14.78 14.38 4.51
C GLY A 155 15.53 13.07 4.18
N ILE A 156 14.83 11.94 4.22
CA ILE A 156 15.37 10.63 3.90
C ILE A 156 15.52 10.53 2.38
N LYS A 157 16.70 10.12 1.91
CA LYS A 157 16.99 9.98 0.48
C LYS A 157 16.28 8.76 -0.10
N MET A 158 15.46 8.99 -1.09
CA MET A 158 14.73 7.94 -1.79
C MET A 158 15.56 7.38 -2.94
N ILE A 159 15.69 6.06 -2.97
CA ILE A 159 16.36 5.30 -4.03
C ILE A 159 15.28 4.53 -4.79
N PRO A 160 14.99 4.86 -6.04
CA PRO A 160 14.00 4.14 -6.82
C PRO A 160 14.46 2.70 -7.10
N VAL A 161 13.53 1.75 -6.94
CA VAL A 161 13.73 0.33 -7.27
C VAL A 161 12.72 -0.04 -8.37
N PRO A 162 13.15 -0.69 -9.45
CA PRO A 162 12.23 -1.18 -10.48
C PRO A 162 11.24 -2.21 -9.93
N MET A 163 10.03 -2.25 -10.51
CA MET A 163 9.04 -3.29 -10.27
C MET A 163 9.05 -4.28 -11.43
N ASN A 164 9.07 -5.56 -11.10
CA ASN A 164 8.85 -6.69 -12.01
C ASN A 164 7.40 -7.18 -11.90
N GLU A 165 7.01 -8.19 -12.66
CA GLU A 165 5.66 -8.78 -12.61
C GLU A 165 5.32 -9.37 -11.22
N ASP A 166 6.32 -9.88 -10.52
CA ASP A 166 6.18 -10.51 -9.19
C ASP A 166 6.42 -9.57 -8.00
N GLY A 167 6.73 -8.28 -8.26
CA GLY A 167 7.01 -7.30 -7.22
C GLY A 167 8.31 -6.50 -7.46
N PRO A 168 8.91 -5.92 -6.41
CA PRO A 168 10.18 -5.18 -6.54
C PRO A 168 11.29 -6.07 -7.08
N ASP A 169 12.21 -5.50 -7.85
CA ASP A 169 13.41 -6.18 -8.26
C ASP A 169 14.29 -6.50 -7.05
N MET A 170 14.14 -7.71 -6.53
CA MET A 170 14.81 -8.15 -5.30
C MET A 170 16.31 -8.33 -5.46
N ASP A 171 16.82 -8.49 -6.66
CA ASP A 171 18.27 -8.58 -6.89
C ASP A 171 18.89 -7.18 -6.74
N VAL A 172 18.24 -6.14 -7.27
CA VAL A 172 18.63 -4.75 -7.02
C VAL A 172 18.52 -4.40 -5.53
N VAL A 173 17.44 -4.80 -4.86
CA VAL A 173 17.27 -4.56 -3.41
C VAL A 173 18.40 -5.20 -2.62
N LYS A 174 18.72 -6.48 -2.86
CA LYS A 174 19.80 -7.19 -2.17
C LYS A 174 21.16 -6.54 -2.38
N GLU A 175 21.46 -6.14 -3.62
CA GLU A 175 22.71 -5.46 -3.95
C GLU A 175 22.85 -4.14 -3.19
N LEU A 176 21.82 -3.32 -3.19
CA LEU A 176 21.82 -2.02 -2.51
C LEU A 176 21.97 -2.18 -0.99
N VAL A 177 21.23 -3.10 -0.38
CA VAL A 177 21.28 -3.34 1.08
C VAL A 177 22.61 -3.92 1.51
N ALA A 178 23.20 -4.81 0.69
CA ALA A 178 24.49 -5.44 1.02
C ALA A 178 25.67 -4.46 0.97
N ASN A 179 25.60 -3.45 0.12
CA ASN A 179 26.70 -2.53 -0.15
C ASN A 179 26.54 -1.14 0.48
N ASP A 180 25.37 -0.83 1.05
CA ASP A 180 25.10 0.50 1.58
C ASP A 180 24.37 0.44 2.94
N ALA A 181 25.14 0.61 4.01
CA ALA A 181 24.64 0.62 5.38
C ALA A 181 23.73 1.82 5.71
N SER A 182 23.67 2.83 4.85
CA SER A 182 22.75 3.96 5.00
C SER A 182 21.31 3.63 4.60
N VAL A 183 21.08 2.52 3.90
CA VAL A 183 19.74 2.01 3.58
C VAL A 183 19.09 1.47 4.85
N LYS A 184 17.99 2.08 5.28
CA LYS A 184 17.29 1.75 6.54
C LYS A 184 15.89 1.20 6.36
N GLY A 185 15.31 1.33 5.17
CA GLY A 185 13.96 0.89 4.93
C GLY A 185 13.63 0.69 3.45
N LEU A 186 12.53 -0.04 3.25
CA LEU A 186 11.88 -0.26 1.97
C LEU A 186 10.42 0.17 2.13
N SER A 187 9.96 1.09 1.29
CA SER A 187 8.57 1.53 1.28
C SER A 187 7.79 0.75 0.23
N LEU A 188 6.88 -0.11 0.66
CA LEU A 188 6.10 -0.98 -0.23
C LEU A 188 4.64 -1.00 0.19
N ILE A 189 3.75 -0.37 -0.59
CA ILE A 189 2.31 -0.28 -0.31
C ILE A 189 1.63 -1.65 -0.23
N HIS A 190 2.04 -2.61 -1.05
CA HIS A 190 1.43 -3.94 -1.10
C HIS A 190 1.65 -4.76 0.19
N ILE A 191 2.60 -4.38 1.02
CA ILE A 191 2.78 -4.97 2.36
C ILE A 191 1.87 -4.28 3.37
N SER A 192 1.72 -2.96 3.26
CA SER A 192 0.93 -2.17 4.22
C SER A 192 -0.58 -2.21 3.99
N GLU A 193 -1.02 -2.56 2.79
CA GLU A 193 -2.44 -2.65 2.40
C GLU A 193 -2.71 -3.93 1.57
N PRO A 194 -2.59 -5.13 2.19
CA PRO A 194 -2.69 -6.40 1.46
C PRO A 194 -4.08 -6.67 0.87
N THR A 195 -5.11 -5.97 1.34
CA THR A 195 -6.49 -6.09 0.86
C THR A 195 -6.85 -5.11 -0.25
N ARG A 196 -5.91 -4.22 -0.63
CA ARG A 196 -6.16 -3.28 -1.72
C ARG A 196 -6.17 -4.03 -3.05
N PRO A 197 -7.22 -3.86 -3.87
CA PRO A 197 -7.23 -4.43 -5.22
C PRO A 197 -6.01 -3.96 -6.01
N GLU A 198 -5.40 -4.87 -6.76
CA GLU A 198 -4.33 -4.54 -7.70
C GLU A 198 -4.79 -3.37 -8.59
N PRO A 199 -3.95 -2.36 -8.84
CA PRO A 199 -4.29 -1.34 -9.82
C PRO A 199 -4.35 -2.02 -11.20
N ILE A 200 -5.49 -1.87 -11.84
CA ILE A 200 -5.75 -2.33 -13.22
C ILE A 200 -4.93 -1.49 -14.18
#